data_8f218f2f7d2b16bbe5af80cf81dc2004
#
_entry.id   8f218f2f7d2b16bbe5af80cf81dc2004
#
_cell.length_a   1.000
_cell.length_b   1.000
_cell.length_c   1.000
_cell.angle_alpha   90.00
_cell.angle_beta   90.00
_cell.angle_gamma   90.00
#
_symmetry.space_group_name_H-M   'P 1'
#
loop_
_entity.id
_entity.type
_entity.pdbx_description
1 polymer ?
#
loop_
_entity_poly.entity_id
_entity_poly.type
_entity_poly.pdbx_seq_one_letter_code
_entity_poly.pdbx_strand_id
1 'polypeptide(L)'
;MKTYIYRGGFPIVEKSGVGKAIEHQEKMLNAVQAPRAARWKEATVVHMNTVFPDSVIAAFIAKMQKKKGIYYGHSTMEDFKNSFIGSNLAAPIFKKWICFCYNLGDVVVTPTEYSRKLLEGYGLKRKIYSITNGVDTEFFKPDPEGRIRFRAKYQLTEEQKVVISVGHLIGRKGILDFLELARMMPKVQFIWFGGGNESLVTAEIKEAISKKPD
;
A
#
# COMPACT_ATOMS: atom_id res chain seq x y z
N MET A 1 -24.22 -6.13 -14.16
CA MET A 1 -23.53 -4.94 -13.61
C MET A 1 -22.18 -4.83 -14.31
N LYS A 2 -21.79 -3.62 -14.79
CA LYS A 2 -20.47 -3.40 -15.40
C LYS A 2 -19.61 -2.56 -14.46
N THR A 3 -18.41 -3.03 -14.17
CA THR A 3 -17.48 -2.37 -13.22
C THR A 3 -16.46 -1.50 -13.97
N TYR A 4 -16.24 -0.30 -13.50
CA TYR A 4 -15.19 0.62 -13.93
C TYR A 4 -14.23 0.90 -12.78
N ILE A 5 -12.95 0.69 -13.00
CA ILE A 5 -11.90 1.08 -12.03
C ILE A 5 -11.46 2.51 -12.38
N TYR A 6 -11.77 3.45 -11.49
CA TYR A 6 -11.30 4.82 -11.64
C TYR A 6 -9.81 4.90 -11.31
N ARG A 7 -9.02 5.39 -12.24
CA ARG A 7 -7.56 5.48 -12.14
C ARG A 7 -7.04 6.91 -11.86
N GLY A 8 -7.88 7.76 -11.29
CA GLY A 8 -7.45 9.10 -10.90
C GLY A 8 -6.30 9.07 -9.90
N GLY A 9 -5.33 9.95 -10.07
CA GLY A 9 -4.12 9.98 -9.26
C GLY A 9 -3.18 8.77 -9.44
N PHE A 10 -3.47 7.83 -10.36
CA PHE A 10 -2.67 6.62 -10.58
C PHE A 10 -1.17 6.90 -10.82
N PRO A 11 -0.76 7.89 -11.63
CA PRO A 11 0.66 8.18 -11.84
C PRO A 11 1.42 8.51 -10.55
N ILE A 12 0.72 9.04 -9.53
CA ILE A 12 1.32 9.37 -8.23
C ILE A 12 1.54 8.10 -7.40
N VAL A 13 0.65 7.11 -7.52
CA VAL A 13 0.64 5.90 -6.70
C VAL A 13 1.14 4.65 -7.42
N GLU A 14 1.43 4.72 -8.71
CA GLU A 14 1.79 3.58 -9.56
C GLU A 14 2.90 2.71 -8.95
N LYS A 15 3.96 3.36 -8.43
CA LYS A 15 5.10 2.68 -7.78
C LYS A 15 4.89 2.39 -6.29
N SER A 16 3.65 2.44 -5.82
CA SER A 16 3.28 2.19 -4.41
C SER A 16 2.46 0.92 -4.24
N GLY A 17 2.21 0.53 -2.98
CA GLY A 17 1.30 -0.56 -2.66
C GLY A 17 -0.13 -0.35 -3.18
N VAL A 18 -0.59 0.91 -3.26
CA VAL A 18 -1.91 1.24 -3.83
C VAL A 18 -1.94 0.98 -5.34
N GLY A 19 -0.88 1.36 -6.06
CA GLY A 19 -0.76 1.06 -7.49
C GLY A 19 -0.81 -0.44 -7.76
N LYS A 20 -0.07 -1.23 -6.99
CA LYS A 20 -0.11 -2.70 -7.08
C LYS A 20 -1.48 -3.28 -6.73
N ALA A 21 -2.16 -2.73 -5.75
CA ALA A 21 -3.53 -3.16 -5.41
C ALA A 21 -4.50 -2.92 -6.57
N ILE A 22 -4.40 -1.80 -7.29
CA ILE A 22 -5.21 -1.51 -8.49
C ILE A 22 -4.92 -2.52 -9.59
N GLU A 23 -3.66 -2.84 -9.87
CA GLU A 23 -3.28 -3.87 -10.84
C GLU A 23 -3.85 -5.24 -10.47
N HIS A 24 -3.79 -5.62 -9.19
CA HIS A 24 -4.36 -6.87 -8.69
C HIS A 24 -5.89 -6.90 -8.80
N GLN A 25 -6.57 -5.79 -8.53
CA GLN A 25 -8.03 -5.69 -8.75
C GLN A 25 -8.38 -5.97 -10.22
N GLU A 26 -7.61 -5.44 -11.17
CA GLU A 26 -7.85 -5.69 -12.58
C GLU A 26 -7.62 -7.16 -12.95
N LYS A 27 -6.52 -7.76 -12.47
CA LYS A 27 -6.25 -9.20 -12.66
C LYS A 27 -7.38 -10.04 -12.08
N MET A 28 -7.83 -9.73 -10.85
CA MET A 28 -8.92 -10.44 -10.18
C MET A 28 -10.23 -10.36 -10.97
N LEU A 29 -10.63 -9.15 -11.38
CA LEU A 29 -11.87 -8.97 -12.17
C LEU A 29 -11.82 -9.70 -13.51
N ASN A 30 -10.65 -9.77 -14.14
CA ASN A 30 -10.44 -10.53 -15.37
C ASN A 30 -10.51 -12.05 -15.11
N ALA A 31 -9.87 -12.53 -14.04
CA ALA A 31 -9.84 -13.96 -13.70
C ALA A 31 -11.25 -14.51 -13.42
N VAL A 32 -12.12 -13.73 -12.78
CA VAL A 32 -13.52 -14.11 -12.52
C VAL A 32 -14.46 -13.69 -13.65
N GLN A 33 -13.92 -13.23 -14.79
CA GLN A 33 -14.69 -12.76 -15.95
C GLN A 33 -15.79 -11.75 -15.59
N ALA A 34 -15.53 -10.89 -14.59
CA ALA A 34 -16.49 -9.88 -14.17
C ALA A 34 -16.78 -8.89 -15.32
N PRO A 35 -18.04 -8.57 -15.59
CA PRO A 35 -18.38 -7.61 -16.64
C PRO A 35 -17.72 -6.25 -16.40
N ARG A 36 -16.89 -5.82 -17.35
CA ARG A 36 -16.13 -4.56 -17.32
C ARG A 36 -16.76 -3.50 -18.20
N ALA A 37 -16.74 -2.27 -17.74
CA ALA A 37 -17.04 -1.10 -18.53
C ALA A 37 -15.73 -0.55 -19.11
N ALA A 38 -15.64 -0.39 -20.43
CA ALA A 38 -14.52 0.25 -21.09
C ALA A 38 -14.49 1.76 -20.82
N ARG A 39 -15.66 2.36 -20.65
CA ARG A 39 -15.83 3.79 -20.43
C ARG A 39 -16.74 4.06 -19.24
N TRP A 40 -16.50 5.19 -18.57
CA TRP A 40 -17.30 5.67 -17.43
C TRP A 40 -18.81 5.60 -17.67
N LYS A 41 -19.27 5.99 -18.86
CA LYS A 41 -20.70 6.02 -19.21
C LYS A 41 -21.39 4.66 -19.11
N GLU A 42 -20.65 3.60 -19.37
CA GLU A 42 -21.16 2.21 -19.39
C GLU A 42 -21.19 1.57 -17.99
N ALA A 43 -20.49 2.18 -17.05
CA ALA A 43 -20.36 1.64 -15.70
C ALA A 43 -21.65 1.76 -14.91
N THR A 44 -21.99 0.71 -14.17
CA THR A 44 -23.00 0.72 -13.12
C THR A 44 -22.37 0.67 -11.73
N VAL A 45 -21.12 0.22 -11.63
CA VAL A 45 -20.30 0.18 -10.42
C VAL A 45 -18.98 0.87 -10.70
N VAL A 46 -18.52 1.70 -9.78
CA VAL A 46 -17.22 2.41 -9.88
C VAL A 46 -16.38 2.08 -8.66
N HIS A 47 -15.16 1.61 -8.89
CA HIS A 47 -14.14 1.40 -7.86
C HIS A 47 -13.24 2.63 -7.76
N MET A 48 -13.14 3.20 -6.58
CA MET A 48 -12.26 4.33 -6.24
C MET A 48 -11.16 3.85 -5.30
N ASN A 49 -9.90 4.11 -5.65
CA ASN A 49 -8.74 3.56 -4.96
C ASN A 49 -7.88 4.61 -4.27
N THR A 50 -8.07 5.89 -4.55
CA THR A 50 -7.28 6.98 -3.97
C THR A 50 -8.17 7.99 -3.26
N VAL A 51 -7.55 8.76 -2.36
CA VAL A 51 -8.22 9.82 -1.61
C VAL A 51 -7.86 11.22 -2.13
N PHE A 52 -7.41 11.31 -3.38
CA PHE A 52 -7.10 12.58 -4.02
C PHE A 52 -8.38 13.35 -4.39
N PRO A 53 -8.28 14.67 -4.60
CA PRO A 53 -9.45 15.51 -4.95
C PRO A 53 -10.22 15.04 -6.19
N ASP A 54 -9.52 14.52 -7.20
CA ASP A 54 -10.12 13.97 -8.42
C ASP A 54 -10.98 12.73 -8.15
N SER A 55 -10.55 11.86 -7.20
CA SER A 55 -11.35 10.71 -6.75
C SER A 55 -12.61 11.14 -6.00
N VAL A 56 -12.53 12.23 -5.24
CA VAL A 56 -13.69 12.84 -4.58
C VAL A 56 -14.69 13.34 -5.63
N ILE A 57 -14.22 14.06 -6.64
CA ILE A 57 -15.08 14.53 -7.75
C ILE A 57 -15.72 13.34 -8.47
N ALA A 58 -14.94 12.30 -8.79
CA ALA A 58 -15.46 11.09 -9.43
C ALA A 58 -16.53 10.40 -8.57
N ALA A 59 -16.34 10.32 -7.24
CA ALA A 59 -17.33 9.77 -6.32
C ALA A 59 -18.64 10.56 -6.31
N PHE A 60 -18.58 11.89 -6.32
CA PHE A 60 -19.76 12.73 -6.45
C PHE A 60 -20.48 12.53 -7.78
N ILE A 61 -19.76 12.52 -8.90
CA ILE A 61 -20.34 12.26 -10.22
C ILE A 61 -20.99 10.88 -10.27
N ALA A 62 -20.34 9.84 -9.72
CA ALA A 62 -20.90 8.50 -9.64
C ALA A 62 -22.25 8.51 -8.89
N LYS A 63 -22.29 9.19 -7.75
CA LYS A 63 -23.52 9.33 -6.95
C LYS A 63 -24.62 10.05 -7.68
N MET A 64 -24.33 11.19 -8.34
CA MET A 64 -25.29 11.92 -9.15
C MET A 64 -25.87 11.08 -10.30
N GLN A 65 -25.03 10.23 -10.88
CA GLN A 65 -25.40 9.31 -11.97
C GLN A 65 -26.01 8.00 -11.45
N LYS A 66 -26.30 7.89 -10.16
CA LYS A 66 -26.87 6.70 -9.49
C LYS A 66 -26.05 5.42 -9.72
N LYS A 67 -24.73 5.56 -9.93
CA LYS A 67 -23.81 4.43 -9.99
C LYS A 67 -23.44 4.00 -8.57
N LYS A 68 -23.20 2.71 -8.37
CA LYS A 68 -22.72 2.19 -7.08
C LYS A 68 -21.24 2.49 -6.93
N GLY A 69 -20.85 3.07 -5.81
CA GLY A 69 -19.46 3.40 -5.47
C GLY A 69 -18.87 2.39 -4.49
N ILE A 70 -17.77 1.74 -4.87
CA ILE A 70 -16.94 0.96 -3.96
C ILE A 70 -15.69 1.79 -3.68
N TYR A 71 -15.48 2.19 -2.42
CA TYR A 71 -14.29 2.93 -2.04
C TYR A 71 -13.28 1.98 -1.38
N TYR A 72 -12.07 1.91 -1.92
CA TYR A 72 -11.00 1.08 -1.35
C TYR A 72 -10.22 1.90 -0.32
N GLY A 73 -10.34 1.48 0.95
CA GLY A 73 -9.68 2.07 2.10
C GLY A 73 -8.24 1.59 2.25
N HIS A 74 -7.36 2.03 1.34
CA HIS A 74 -5.95 1.70 1.38
C HIS A 74 -5.16 2.54 2.40
N SER A 75 -5.72 3.65 2.88
CA SER A 75 -5.05 4.57 3.79
C SER A 75 -5.75 4.61 5.14
N THR A 76 -4.97 4.62 6.20
CA THR A 76 -5.40 4.86 7.58
C THR A 76 -4.61 6.03 8.17
N MET A 77 -5.09 6.59 9.27
CA MET A 77 -4.35 7.63 10.00
C MET A 77 -3.02 7.06 10.54
N GLU A 78 -3.04 5.81 10.96
CA GLU A 78 -1.89 5.09 11.51
C GLU A 78 -0.81 4.90 10.45
N ASP A 79 -1.19 4.55 9.22
CA ASP A 79 -0.26 4.46 8.10
C ASP A 79 0.31 5.81 7.65
N PHE A 80 -0.44 6.89 7.87
CA PHE A 80 0.00 8.24 7.56
C PHE A 80 1.00 8.78 8.57
N LYS A 81 0.86 8.41 9.85
CA LYS A 81 1.82 8.77 10.90
C LYS A 81 3.20 8.21 10.60
N ASN A 82 4.23 8.95 10.98
CA ASN A 82 5.64 8.56 10.81
C ASN A 82 6.05 8.25 9.34
N SER A 83 5.27 8.75 8.36
CA SER A 83 5.58 8.55 6.94
C SER A 83 6.47 9.67 6.36
N PHE A 84 6.41 10.88 6.93
CA PHE A 84 7.23 12.03 6.54
C PHE A 84 7.24 13.09 7.66
N ILE A 85 8.12 14.07 7.51
CA ILE A 85 8.26 15.17 8.51
C ILE A 85 6.93 15.94 8.59
N GLY A 86 6.39 16.08 9.82
CA GLY A 86 5.11 16.77 10.06
C GLY A 86 3.86 15.90 9.91
N SER A 87 3.98 14.65 9.45
CA SER A 87 2.81 13.77 9.26
C SER A 87 2.02 13.53 10.56
N ASN A 88 2.69 13.48 11.71
CA ASN A 88 2.03 13.28 13.00
C ASN A 88 1.10 14.44 13.37
N LEU A 89 1.49 15.68 13.06
CA LEU A 89 0.67 16.87 13.28
C LEU A 89 -0.54 16.90 12.32
N ALA A 90 -0.33 16.50 11.07
CA ALA A 90 -1.38 16.48 10.04
C ALA A 90 -2.32 15.27 10.16
N ALA A 91 -1.95 14.22 10.90
CA ALA A 91 -2.70 12.96 10.96
C ALA A 91 -4.16 13.10 11.39
N PRO A 92 -4.57 13.95 12.37
CA PRO A 92 -5.97 14.12 12.72
C PRO A 92 -6.80 14.75 11.59
N ILE A 93 -6.20 15.68 10.83
CA ILE A 93 -6.84 16.32 9.67
C ILE A 93 -6.97 15.29 8.55
N PHE A 94 -5.92 14.51 8.31
CA PHE A 94 -5.94 13.42 7.34
C PHE A 94 -7.01 12.37 7.67
N LYS A 95 -7.16 12.00 8.95
CA LYS A 95 -8.25 11.11 9.40
C LYS A 95 -9.63 11.64 8.98
N LYS A 96 -9.91 12.93 9.24
CA LYS A 96 -11.19 13.54 8.84
C LYS A 96 -11.39 13.51 7.32
N TRP A 97 -10.33 13.79 6.57
CA TRP A 97 -10.32 13.75 5.12
C TRP A 97 -10.65 12.35 4.56
N ILE A 98 -9.96 11.30 5.02
CA ILE A 98 -10.24 9.94 4.55
C ILE A 98 -11.63 9.46 4.98
N CYS A 99 -12.10 9.83 6.17
CA CYS A 99 -13.48 9.55 6.58
C CYS A 99 -14.51 10.20 5.64
N PHE A 100 -14.26 11.43 5.22
CA PHE A 100 -15.10 12.11 4.24
C PHE A 100 -15.08 11.36 2.91
N CYS A 101 -13.89 11.05 2.37
CA CYS A 101 -13.73 10.32 1.12
C CYS A 101 -14.47 8.98 1.14
N TYR A 102 -14.20 8.16 2.15
CA TYR A 102 -14.76 6.81 2.25
C TYR A 102 -16.28 6.80 2.42
N ASN A 103 -16.84 7.82 3.08
CA ASN A 103 -18.29 7.97 3.20
C ASN A 103 -19.00 8.37 1.89
N LEU A 104 -18.26 8.76 0.85
CA LEU A 104 -18.85 9.01 -0.48
C LEU A 104 -19.20 7.70 -1.21
N GLY A 105 -18.52 6.59 -0.91
CA GLY A 105 -18.88 5.28 -1.43
C GLY A 105 -20.18 4.74 -0.87
N ASP A 106 -20.76 3.73 -1.50
CA ASP A 106 -21.88 2.94 -0.92
C ASP A 106 -21.34 1.91 0.07
N VAL A 107 -20.15 1.35 -0.20
CA VAL A 107 -19.42 0.45 0.67
C VAL A 107 -17.94 0.81 0.67
N VAL A 108 -17.23 0.37 1.71
CA VAL A 108 -15.78 0.49 1.82
C VAL A 108 -15.18 -0.91 1.83
N VAL A 109 -14.11 -1.10 1.06
CA VAL A 109 -13.30 -2.32 1.07
C VAL A 109 -11.90 -1.98 1.57
N THR A 110 -11.35 -2.78 2.46
CA THR A 110 -9.99 -2.58 2.99
C THR A 110 -9.22 -3.91 2.98
N PRO A 111 -7.89 -3.90 2.84
CA PRO A 111 -7.15 -5.12 2.54
C PRO A 111 -7.00 -6.10 3.73
N THR A 112 -7.19 -5.63 4.95
CA THR A 112 -6.97 -6.44 6.15
C THR A 112 -8.06 -6.24 7.20
N GLU A 113 -8.24 -7.24 8.04
CA GLU A 113 -9.13 -7.17 9.19
C GLU A 113 -8.67 -6.10 10.20
N TYR A 114 -7.36 -5.90 10.31
CA TYR A 114 -6.78 -4.83 11.13
C TYR A 114 -7.24 -3.46 10.64
N SER A 115 -7.08 -3.16 9.36
CA SER A 115 -7.53 -1.87 8.81
C SER A 115 -9.05 -1.73 8.84
N ARG A 116 -9.83 -2.82 8.72
CA ARG A 116 -11.28 -2.80 8.92
C ARG A 116 -11.65 -2.29 10.31
N LYS A 117 -11.05 -2.88 11.35
CA LYS A 117 -11.29 -2.46 12.75
C LYS A 117 -10.90 -1.01 13.01
N LEU A 118 -9.77 -0.55 12.45
CA LEU A 118 -9.38 0.85 12.54
C LEU A 118 -10.42 1.78 11.91
N LEU A 119 -10.85 1.49 10.69
CA LEU A 119 -11.84 2.30 9.97
C LEU A 119 -13.21 2.30 10.65
N GLU A 120 -13.64 1.18 11.25
CA GLU A 120 -14.83 1.13 12.09
C GLU A 120 -14.71 2.06 13.30
N GLY A 121 -13.54 2.07 13.95
CA GLY A 121 -13.23 3.00 15.05
C GLY A 121 -13.17 4.48 14.65
N TYR A 122 -13.13 4.79 13.35
CA TYR A 122 -13.24 6.18 12.87
C TYR A 122 -14.68 6.69 12.76
N GLY A 123 -15.69 5.82 12.92
CA GLY A 123 -17.09 6.18 12.83
C GLY A 123 -17.59 6.37 11.39
N LEU A 124 -17.07 5.59 10.45
CA LEU A 124 -17.59 5.58 9.09
C LEU A 124 -19.03 5.11 9.05
N LYS A 125 -19.85 5.78 8.24
CA LYS A 125 -21.30 5.48 8.09
C LYS A 125 -21.56 4.36 7.07
N ARG A 126 -20.53 3.82 6.44
CA ARG A 126 -20.61 2.80 5.39
C ARG A 126 -20.21 1.44 5.94
N LYS A 127 -20.81 0.39 5.37
CA LYS A 127 -20.39 -0.96 5.68
C LYS A 127 -18.98 -1.18 5.15
N ILE A 128 -18.10 -1.76 5.99
CA ILE A 128 -16.71 -1.99 5.68
C ILE A 128 -16.48 -3.49 5.54
N TYR A 129 -15.85 -3.88 4.45
CA TYR A 129 -15.47 -5.27 4.18
C TYR A 129 -13.97 -5.41 4.17
N SER A 130 -13.46 -6.46 4.79
CA SER A 130 -12.06 -6.86 4.68
C SER A 130 -11.91 -7.84 3.52
N ILE A 131 -11.23 -7.42 2.45
CA ILE A 131 -10.94 -8.24 1.27
C ILE A 131 -9.48 -8.00 0.91
N THR A 132 -8.66 -9.06 0.95
CA THR A 132 -7.24 -8.96 0.63
C THR A 132 -7.01 -8.43 -0.80
N ASN A 133 -5.91 -7.71 -0.99
CA ASN A 133 -5.47 -7.29 -2.33
C ASN A 133 -4.99 -8.47 -3.20
N GLY A 134 -4.86 -9.67 -2.61
CA GLY A 134 -4.32 -10.83 -3.27
C GLY A 134 -2.80 -10.79 -3.43
N VAL A 135 -2.26 -11.93 -3.84
CA VAL A 135 -0.84 -12.10 -4.18
C VAL A 135 -0.74 -13.07 -5.36
N ASP A 136 0.21 -12.82 -6.25
CA ASP A 136 0.51 -13.71 -7.38
C ASP A 136 1.35 -14.89 -6.87
N THR A 137 0.69 -16.01 -6.55
CA THR A 137 1.34 -17.20 -5.98
C THR A 137 2.21 -17.96 -6.99
N GLU A 138 2.02 -17.73 -8.29
CA GLU A 138 2.91 -18.29 -9.31
C GLU A 138 4.23 -17.54 -9.40
N PHE A 139 4.19 -16.23 -9.15
CA PHE A 139 5.38 -15.40 -9.12
C PHE A 139 6.09 -15.47 -7.75
N PHE A 140 5.34 -15.37 -6.65
CA PHE A 140 5.87 -15.40 -5.29
C PHE A 140 5.83 -16.82 -4.73
N LYS A 141 6.75 -17.66 -5.18
CA LYS A 141 6.95 -19.02 -4.71
C LYS A 141 8.44 -19.31 -4.47
N PRO A 142 8.78 -20.37 -3.72
CA PRO A 142 10.17 -20.79 -3.56
C PRO A 142 10.84 -21.00 -4.92
N ASP A 143 11.98 -20.38 -5.13
CA ASP A 143 12.82 -20.50 -6.33
C ASP A 143 14.24 -20.89 -5.93
N PRO A 144 14.61 -22.19 -5.93
CA PRO A 144 15.95 -22.65 -5.58
C PRO A 144 17.04 -22.08 -6.47
N GLU A 145 16.78 -21.97 -7.77
CA GLU A 145 17.76 -21.39 -8.70
C GLU A 145 17.91 -19.87 -8.46
N GLY A 146 16.81 -19.17 -8.20
CA GLY A 146 16.81 -17.76 -7.81
C GLY A 146 17.61 -17.53 -6.54
N ARG A 147 17.49 -18.45 -5.55
CA ARG A 147 18.31 -18.42 -4.34
C ARG A 147 19.80 -18.52 -4.66
N ILE A 148 20.23 -19.43 -5.54
CA ILE A 148 21.62 -19.58 -5.94
C ILE A 148 22.12 -18.30 -6.62
N ARG A 149 21.37 -17.79 -7.61
CA ARG A 149 21.71 -16.53 -8.31
C ARG A 149 21.82 -15.34 -7.35
N PHE A 150 20.89 -15.23 -6.40
CA PHE A 150 20.90 -14.17 -5.39
C PHE A 150 22.15 -14.23 -4.52
N ARG A 151 22.48 -15.42 -3.98
CA ARG A 151 23.65 -15.60 -3.14
C ARG A 151 24.96 -15.31 -3.90
N ALA A 152 25.09 -15.79 -5.12
CA ALA A 152 26.22 -15.47 -5.97
C ALA A 152 26.37 -13.95 -6.20
N LYS A 153 25.27 -13.27 -6.51
CA LYS A 153 25.26 -11.81 -6.74
C LYS A 153 25.75 -11.00 -5.54
N TYR A 154 25.41 -11.43 -4.33
CA TYR A 154 25.76 -10.72 -3.08
C TYR A 154 26.94 -11.39 -2.35
N GLN A 155 27.65 -12.31 -3.00
CA GLN A 155 28.85 -13.01 -2.46
C GLN A 155 28.57 -13.71 -1.11
N LEU A 156 27.37 -14.30 -0.99
CA LEU A 156 26.92 -14.99 0.23
C LEU A 156 27.23 -16.48 0.13
N THR A 157 27.77 -17.07 1.20
CA THR A 157 27.95 -18.54 1.28
C THR A 157 26.61 -19.24 1.50
N GLU A 158 26.56 -20.56 1.29
CA GLU A 158 25.32 -21.32 1.43
C GLU A 158 24.85 -21.38 2.90
N GLU A 159 25.76 -21.45 3.83
CA GLU A 159 25.51 -21.56 5.29
C GLU A 159 25.16 -20.20 5.91
N GLN A 160 25.51 -19.10 5.26
CA GLN A 160 25.31 -17.76 5.80
C GLN A 160 23.82 -17.47 5.95
N LYS A 161 23.41 -17.11 7.15
CA LYS A 161 22.04 -16.64 7.39
C LYS A 161 21.84 -15.24 6.81
N VAL A 162 20.70 -15.02 6.16
CA VAL A 162 20.37 -13.74 5.51
C VAL A 162 19.01 -13.29 5.95
N VAL A 163 18.93 -12.05 6.40
CA VAL A 163 17.65 -11.35 6.70
C VAL A 163 17.44 -10.26 5.67
N ILE A 164 16.30 -10.27 5.03
CA ILE A 164 15.94 -9.31 3.97
C ILE A 164 14.75 -8.49 4.43
N SER A 165 14.82 -7.18 4.20
CA SER A 165 13.66 -6.29 4.29
C SER A 165 13.50 -5.50 3.00
N VAL A 166 12.25 -5.14 2.67
CA VAL A 166 11.91 -4.35 1.47
C VAL A 166 11.01 -3.19 1.87
N GLY A 167 11.44 -1.96 1.58
CA GLY A 167 10.62 -0.79 1.90
C GLY A 167 11.31 0.55 1.67
N HIS A 168 10.54 1.62 1.83
CA HIS A 168 11.10 2.96 1.89
C HIS A 168 11.89 3.16 3.19
N LEU A 169 12.91 4.02 3.15
CA LEU A 169 13.73 4.38 4.31
C LEU A 169 12.98 5.38 5.22
N ILE A 170 11.92 4.91 5.86
CA ILE A 170 11.09 5.68 6.78
C ILE A 170 10.85 4.89 8.06
N GLY A 171 10.68 5.60 9.19
CA GLY A 171 10.56 5.00 10.52
C GLY A 171 9.49 3.91 10.60
N ARG A 172 8.33 4.13 10.00
CA ARG A 172 7.22 3.17 9.95
C ARG A 172 7.58 1.81 9.32
N LYS A 173 8.62 1.75 8.48
CA LYS A 173 9.08 0.51 7.86
C LYS A 173 10.09 -0.26 8.70
N GLY A 174 10.44 0.26 9.88
CA GLY A 174 11.32 -0.43 10.82
C GLY A 174 12.80 -0.41 10.45
N ILE A 175 13.26 0.59 9.69
CA ILE A 175 14.67 0.67 9.28
C ILE A 175 15.61 0.82 10.49
N LEU A 176 15.21 1.54 11.52
CA LEU A 176 16.02 1.72 12.73
C LEU A 176 16.15 0.39 13.50
N ASP A 177 15.04 -0.33 13.68
CA ASP A 177 15.04 -1.66 14.31
C ASP A 177 15.86 -2.66 13.51
N PHE A 178 15.76 -2.60 12.16
CA PHE A 178 16.54 -3.45 11.27
C PHE A 178 18.03 -3.23 11.41
N LEU A 179 18.48 -1.97 11.50
CA LEU A 179 19.88 -1.61 11.73
C LEU A 179 20.36 -2.04 13.12
N GLU A 180 19.52 -1.90 14.14
CA GLU A 180 19.85 -2.34 15.50
C GLU A 180 20.00 -3.87 15.57
N LEU A 181 19.08 -4.62 14.97
CA LEU A 181 19.20 -6.08 14.87
C LEU A 181 20.48 -6.50 14.12
N ALA A 182 20.86 -5.77 13.07
CA ALA A 182 22.11 -6.04 12.35
C ALA A 182 23.34 -5.89 13.26
N ARG A 183 23.35 -4.87 14.13
CA ARG A 183 24.43 -4.68 15.13
C ARG A 183 24.46 -5.81 16.15
N MET A 184 23.29 -6.26 16.61
CA MET A 184 23.17 -7.32 17.61
C MET A 184 23.53 -8.71 17.06
N MET A 185 23.47 -8.90 15.73
CA MET A 185 23.64 -10.20 15.09
C MET A 185 24.73 -10.19 14.00
N PRO A 186 26.02 -9.95 14.36
CA PRO A 186 27.09 -9.73 13.41
C PRO A 186 27.44 -10.94 12.51
N LYS A 187 26.93 -12.13 12.85
CA LYS A 187 27.08 -13.36 12.05
C LYS A 187 25.97 -13.56 11.01
N VAL A 188 24.99 -12.65 10.95
CA VAL A 188 23.86 -12.70 10.04
C VAL A 188 23.97 -11.55 9.06
N GLN A 189 23.82 -11.84 7.77
CA GLN A 189 23.80 -10.79 6.76
C GLN A 189 22.43 -10.12 6.71
N PHE A 190 22.41 -8.80 6.89
CA PHE A 190 21.20 -8.00 6.77
C PHE A 190 21.23 -7.22 5.45
N ILE A 191 20.16 -7.32 4.66
CA ILE A 191 20.07 -6.64 3.35
C ILE A 191 18.74 -5.90 3.28
N TRP A 192 18.79 -4.59 3.12
CA TRP A 192 17.61 -3.77 2.89
C TRP A 192 17.47 -3.42 1.42
N PHE A 193 16.32 -3.73 0.84
CA PHE A 193 15.97 -3.34 -0.51
C PHE A 193 14.97 -2.20 -0.51
N GLY A 194 15.26 -1.21 -1.34
CA GLY A 194 14.44 -0.05 -1.51
C GLY A 194 15.10 1.19 -0.93
N GLY A 195 14.57 2.28 -1.33
CA GLY A 195 15.03 3.62 -0.96
C GLY A 195 13.82 4.51 -0.88
N GLY A 196 13.89 5.65 -1.51
CA GLY A 196 12.79 6.59 -1.56
C GLY A 196 13.29 7.97 -1.91
N ASN A 197 12.38 8.92 -1.83
CA ASN A 197 12.74 10.32 -1.93
C ASN A 197 13.57 10.69 -0.69
N GLU A 198 14.80 11.10 -0.89
CA GLU A 198 15.73 11.49 0.19
C GLU A 198 15.16 12.59 1.10
N SER A 199 14.26 13.43 0.59
CA SER A 199 13.56 14.44 1.38
C SER A 199 12.64 13.88 2.47
N LEU A 200 12.26 12.60 2.37
CA LEU A 200 11.42 11.90 3.34
C LEU A 200 12.24 11.16 4.40
N VAL A 201 13.54 11.02 4.19
CA VAL A 201 14.45 10.35 5.12
C VAL A 201 14.83 11.32 6.24
N THR A 202 14.48 10.99 7.47
CA THR A 202 14.80 11.84 8.63
C THR A 202 16.30 11.88 8.90
N ALA A 203 16.78 12.92 9.59
CA ALA A 203 18.19 13.05 9.98
C ALA A 203 18.65 11.83 10.82
N GLU A 204 17.81 11.36 11.73
CA GLU A 204 18.05 10.16 12.55
C GLU A 204 18.32 8.91 11.70
N ILE A 205 17.49 8.68 10.68
CA ILE A 205 17.67 7.53 9.78
C ILE A 205 18.96 7.68 8.96
N LYS A 206 19.27 8.88 8.46
CA LYS A 206 20.53 9.14 7.73
C LYS A 206 21.74 8.86 8.60
N GLU A 207 21.72 9.32 9.83
CA GLU A 207 22.78 9.06 10.80
C GLU A 207 22.89 7.57 11.14
N ALA A 208 21.77 6.89 11.36
CA ALA A 208 21.79 5.45 11.64
C ALA A 208 22.36 4.64 10.48
N ILE A 209 22.03 5.01 9.23
CA ILE A 209 22.57 4.36 8.01
C ILE A 209 24.07 4.65 7.86
N SER A 210 24.54 5.87 8.16
CA SER A 210 25.98 6.18 8.07
C SER A 210 26.84 5.38 9.05
N LYS A 211 26.24 4.91 10.16
CA LYS A 211 26.84 4.07 11.19
C LYS A 211 26.45 2.58 11.07
N LYS A 212 25.95 2.16 9.91
CA LYS A 212 25.57 0.76 9.69
C LYS A 212 26.77 -0.17 9.89
N PRO A 213 26.58 -1.40 10.40
CA PRO A 213 27.61 -2.43 10.37
C PRO A 213 27.96 -2.81 8.91
N ASP A 214 29.16 -3.32 8.71
CA ASP A 214 29.65 -3.78 7.40
C ASP A 214 28.88 -5.00 6.88
#